data_47e93ee309746729f9092a20be069ecd
#
_entry.id   47e93ee309746729f9092a20be069ecd
#
_cell.length_a   1.000
_cell.length_b   1.000
_cell.length_c   1.000
_cell.angle_alpha   90.00
_cell.angle_beta   90.00
_cell.angle_gamma   90.00
#
_symmetry.space_group_name_H-M   'P 1'
#
loop_
_entity.id
_entity.type
_entity.pdbx_description
1 polymer ?
#
loop_
_entity_poly.entity_id
_entity_poly.type
_entity_poly.pdbx_seq_one_letter_code
_entity_poly.pdbx_strand_id
1 'polypeptide(L)'
;MFSFGPIKTAAALAGAVLVMPDAQMRARWRSAHAQYPLQSTRGYFGRLWKYSLLKFLTLPLPYALFVRVCEWRGTTHDAVIQSTVRGFIGGDFFERIRHAPSRALLSLMARRLRHADGSRVRARTAQAERLIAQLGREYTVPGHRAPLHTHWVFTVLADRPQELVSALRAEGFDATQVATMKSVPAPQGRSELAPRQAEEMLKTMVYLPVYPELPDEELQRLAGVLQRCAQTQLRPLAG
;
A
#
# COMPACT_ATOMS: atom_id res chain seq x y z
N MET A 1 -6.86 15.28 7.12
CA MET A 1 -5.52 15.39 6.49
C MET A 1 -5.45 14.48 5.27
N PHE A 2 -4.91 14.99 4.15
CA PHE A 2 -4.73 14.25 2.90
C PHE A 2 -3.25 14.19 2.56
N SER A 3 -2.68 12.98 2.50
CA SER A 3 -1.27 12.74 2.21
C SER A 3 -1.04 12.53 0.72
N PHE A 4 0.08 13.04 0.19
CA PHE A 4 0.54 12.90 -1.19
C PHE A 4 1.83 12.06 -1.29
N GLY A 5 2.05 11.18 -0.32
CA GLY A 5 3.18 10.26 -0.33
C GLY A 5 3.23 9.34 -1.54
N PRO A 6 4.33 8.59 -1.76
CA PRO A 6 4.57 7.79 -2.97
C PRO A 6 3.49 6.75 -3.29
N ILE A 7 2.90 6.16 -2.25
CA ILE A 7 1.90 5.09 -2.37
C ILE A 7 0.46 5.61 -2.43
N LYS A 8 0.23 6.92 -2.54
CA LYS A 8 -1.11 7.51 -2.58
C LYS A 8 -1.60 7.68 -4.02
N THR A 9 -2.92 7.62 -4.23
CA THR A 9 -3.54 7.74 -5.56
C THR A 9 -3.15 9.05 -6.25
N ALA A 10 -3.16 10.17 -5.52
CA ALA A 10 -2.69 11.47 -6.00
C ALA A 10 -1.25 11.75 -5.54
N ALA A 11 -0.32 10.84 -5.86
CA ALA A 11 1.06 10.93 -5.37
C ALA A 11 1.80 12.17 -5.91
N ALA A 12 2.36 12.97 -5.00
CA ALA A 12 3.36 13.99 -5.29
C ALA A 12 4.71 13.65 -4.60
N LEU A 13 4.86 12.43 -4.13
CA LEU A 13 6.04 11.84 -3.49
C LEU A 13 6.42 12.47 -2.15
N ALA A 14 5.69 13.46 -1.69
CA ALA A 14 5.82 14.14 -0.40
C ALA A 14 4.60 15.01 -0.13
N GLY A 15 4.57 15.59 1.08
CA GLY A 15 3.59 16.59 1.46
C GLY A 15 2.24 16.03 1.89
N ALA A 16 1.48 16.91 2.50
CA ALA A 16 0.09 16.66 2.88
C ALA A 16 -0.70 17.99 2.86
N VAL A 17 -2.01 17.90 2.70
CA VAL A 17 -2.94 19.02 2.89
C VAL A 17 -3.73 18.76 4.18
N LEU A 18 -3.72 19.73 5.06
CA LEU A 18 -4.50 19.72 6.28
C LEU A 18 -5.67 20.71 6.13
N VAL A 19 -6.89 20.20 6.23
CA VAL A 19 -8.10 21.00 6.23
C VAL A 19 -8.49 21.24 7.68
N MET A 20 -8.59 22.52 8.06
CA MET A 20 -8.98 22.95 9.40
C MET A 20 -10.20 23.87 9.28
N PRO A 21 -11.34 23.52 9.90
CA PRO A 21 -12.53 24.36 9.92
C PRO A 21 -12.30 25.66 10.68
N ASP A 22 -11.62 25.58 11.83
CA ASP A 22 -11.33 26.70 12.71
C ASP A 22 -10.29 27.65 12.10
N ALA A 23 -10.69 28.90 11.92
CA ALA A 23 -9.85 29.94 11.32
C ALA A 23 -8.68 30.34 12.24
N GLN A 24 -8.91 30.40 13.56
CA GLN A 24 -7.87 30.78 14.53
C GLN A 24 -6.80 29.69 14.64
N MET A 25 -7.22 28.44 14.75
CA MET A 25 -6.30 27.29 14.70
C MET A 25 -5.50 27.27 13.41
N ARG A 26 -6.15 27.51 12.26
CA ARG A 26 -5.48 27.55 10.94
C ARG A 26 -4.43 28.66 10.87
N ALA A 27 -4.72 29.86 11.40
CA ALA A 27 -3.76 30.97 11.45
C ALA A 27 -2.56 30.63 12.32
N ARG A 28 -2.80 30.07 13.52
CA ARG A 28 -1.73 29.62 14.43
C ARG A 28 -0.82 28.58 13.79
N TRP A 29 -1.38 27.58 13.11
CA TRP A 29 -0.61 26.53 12.45
C TRP A 29 0.17 27.07 11.24
N ARG A 30 -0.39 28.01 10.49
CA ARG A 30 0.30 28.68 9.40
C ARG A 30 1.51 29.48 9.91
N SER A 31 1.35 30.22 11.00
CA SER A 31 2.45 30.97 11.62
C SER A 31 3.56 30.05 12.09
N ALA A 32 3.25 28.95 12.77
CA ALA A 32 4.24 27.98 13.19
C ALA A 32 4.94 27.31 12.01
N HIS A 33 4.18 26.94 10.96
CA HIS A 33 4.74 26.32 9.76
C HIS A 33 5.64 27.25 8.93
N ALA A 34 5.36 28.55 8.95
CA ALA A 34 6.20 29.55 8.26
C ALA A 34 7.61 29.68 8.85
N GLN A 35 7.81 29.19 10.09
CA GLN A 35 9.13 29.17 10.73
C GLN A 35 9.98 27.95 10.34
N TYR A 36 9.41 26.97 9.64
CA TYR A 36 10.16 25.79 9.22
C TYR A 36 11.07 26.09 8.03
N PRO A 37 12.25 25.46 7.97
CA PRO A 37 13.16 25.61 6.84
C PRO A 37 12.46 25.16 5.55
N LEU A 38 12.75 25.83 4.44
CA LEU A 38 12.20 25.49 3.15
C LEU A 38 12.84 24.18 2.65
N GLN A 39 12.02 23.26 2.18
CA GLN A 39 12.51 22.03 1.54
C GLN A 39 13.38 22.36 0.33
N SER A 40 14.56 21.78 0.25
CA SER A 40 15.46 21.94 -0.89
C SER A 40 14.83 21.42 -2.19
N THR A 41 14.79 22.26 -3.21
CA THR A 41 14.34 21.87 -4.56
C THR A 41 15.20 20.75 -5.14
N ARG A 42 16.52 20.77 -4.90
CA ARG A 42 17.44 19.70 -5.32
C ARG A 42 17.12 18.38 -4.62
N GLY A 43 16.88 18.41 -3.31
CA GLY A 43 16.48 17.23 -2.53
C GLY A 43 15.15 16.64 -3.01
N TYR A 44 14.19 17.52 -3.37
CA TYR A 44 12.93 17.07 -3.96
C TYR A 44 13.11 16.47 -5.37
N PHE A 45 13.98 17.06 -6.20
CA PHE A 45 14.33 16.51 -7.52
C PHE A 45 14.98 15.13 -7.40
N GLY A 46 15.91 14.94 -6.46
CA GLY A 46 16.51 13.63 -6.18
C GLY A 46 15.46 12.58 -5.82
N ARG A 47 14.42 12.98 -5.07
CA ARG A 47 13.27 12.10 -4.78
C ARG A 47 12.46 11.77 -6.03
N LEU A 48 12.16 12.76 -6.87
CA LEU A 48 11.49 12.55 -8.16
C LEU A 48 12.27 11.57 -9.03
N TRP A 49 13.58 11.76 -9.16
CA TRP A 49 14.46 10.88 -9.93
C TRP A 49 14.45 9.44 -9.41
N LYS A 50 14.58 9.27 -8.09
CA LYS A 50 14.53 7.96 -7.44
C LYS A 50 13.22 7.21 -7.78
N TYR A 51 12.08 7.86 -7.63
CA TYR A 51 10.79 7.22 -7.90
C TYR A 51 10.50 7.04 -9.39
N SER A 52 11.06 7.89 -10.26
CA SER A 52 11.03 7.69 -11.72
C SER A 52 11.82 6.46 -12.13
N LEU A 53 13.00 6.26 -11.55
CA LEU A 53 13.81 5.06 -11.76
C LEU A 53 13.09 3.80 -11.25
N LEU A 54 12.51 3.84 -10.04
CA LEU A 54 11.71 2.73 -9.54
C LEU A 54 10.51 2.43 -10.45
N LYS A 55 9.84 3.47 -10.97
CA LYS A 55 8.75 3.29 -11.95
C LYS A 55 9.26 2.66 -13.26
N PHE A 56 10.41 3.06 -13.75
CA PHE A 56 11.04 2.45 -14.92
C PHE A 56 11.34 0.96 -14.68
N LEU A 57 11.86 0.61 -13.50
CA LEU A 57 12.11 -0.78 -13.11
C LEU A 57 10.84 -1.63 -12.97
N THR A 58 9.63 -1.04 -12.92
CA THR A 58 8.38 -1.81 -12.95
C THR A 58 7.93 -2.20 -14.37
N LEU A 59 8.62 -1.77 -15.42
CA LEU A 59 8.35 -2.23 -16.77
C LEU A 59 8.80 -3.69 -16.94
N PRO A 60 8.12 -4.53 -17.74
CA PRO A 60 8.37 -5.96 -17.79
C PRO A 60 9.83 -6.34 -18.07
N LEU A 61 10.44 -5.76 -19.11
CA LEU A 61 11.84 -6.07 -19.48
C LEU A 61 12.87 -5.60 -18.44
N PRO A 62 12.86 -4.32 -17.97
CA PRO A 62 13.75 -3.87 -16.90
C PRO A 62 13.57 -4.67 -15.61
N TYR A 63 12.33 -5.04 -15.27
CA TYR A 63 12.03 -5.83 -14.08
C TYR A 63 12.62 -7.24 -14.17
N ALA A 64 12.43 -7.93 -15.29
CA ALA A 64 12.98 -9.25 -15.50
C ALA A 64 14.52 -9.26 -15.40
N LEU A 65 15.17 -8.24 -15.98
CA LEU A 65 16.63 -8.09 -15.87
C LEU A 65 17.05 -7.80 -14.42
N PHE A 66 16.32 -6.92 -13.72
CA PHE A 66 16.58 -6.59 -12.31
C PHE A 66 16.48 -7.82 -11.41
N VAL A 67 15.43 -8.65 -11.57
CA VAL A 67 15.26 -9.91 -10.83
C VAL A 67 16.42 -10.85 -11.07
N ARG A 68 16.82 -11.08 -12.33
CA ARG A 68 17.98 -11.93 -12.68
C ARG A 68 19.29 -11.44 -12.03
N VAL A 69 19.50 -10.12 -12.01
CA VAL A 69 20.70 -9.55 -11.36
C VAL A 69 20.65 -9.75 -9.84
N CYS A 70 19.48 -9.62 -9.21
CA CYS A 70 19.31 -9.89 -7.78
C CYS A 70 19.59 -11.38 -7.47
N GLU A 71 19.02 -12.29 -8.24
CA GLU A 71 19.24 -13.74 -8.10
C GLU A 71 20.73 -14.10 -8.25
N TRP A 72 21.38 -13.56 -9.27
CA TRP A 72 22.82 -13.76 -9.48
C TRP A 72 23.67 -13.27 -8.30
N ARG A 73 23.22 -12.21 -7.60
CA ARG A 73 23.87 -11.67 -6.39
C ARG A 73 23.45 -12.37 -5.09
N GLY A 74 22.60 -13.39 -5.15
CA GLY A 74 22.08 -14.08 -3.96
C GLY A 74 21.19 -13.23 -3.08
N THR A 75 20.59 -12.16 -3.64
CA THR A 75 19.67 -11.25 -2.93
C THR A 75 18.26 -11.35 -3.51
N THR A 76 17.25 -11.10 -2.68
CA THR A 76 15.87 -11.03 -3.16
C THR A 76 15.55 -9.62 -3.64
N HIS A 77 14.86 -9.50 -4.77
CA HIS A 77 14.41 -8.21 -5.30
C HIS A 77 13.54 -7.44 -4.28
N ASP A 78 12.71 -8.15 -3.48
CA ASP A 78 11.91 -7.56 -2.41
C ASP A 78 12.75 -6.86 -1.34
N ALA A 79 13.85 -7.46 -0.91
CA ALA A 79 14.76 -6.86 0.07
C ALA A 79 15.39 -5.57 -0.46
N VAL A 80 15.79 -5.55 -1.73
CA VAL A 80 16.37 -4.37 -2.39
C VAL A 80 15.33 -3.25 -2.52
N ILE A 81 14.11 -3.57 -2.96
CA ILE A 81 13.03 -2.60 -3.09
C ILE A 81 12.64 -2.05 -1.71
N GLN A 82 12.44 -2.90 -0.71
CA GLN A 82 12.08 -2.49 0.64
C GLN A 82 13.13 -1.58 1.27
N SER A 83 14.41 -1.90 1.17
CA SER A 83 15.49 -1.06 1.67
C SER A 83 15.52 0.31 0.99
N THR A 84 15.18 0.36 -0.29
CA THR A 84 15.15 1.58 -1.09
C THR A 84 13.94 2.46 -0.77
N VAL A 85 12.78 1.86 -0.45
CA VAL A 85 11.51 2.59 -0.21
C VAL A 85 11.35 3.02 1.26
N ARG A 86 12.00 2.36 2.21
CA ARG A 86 11.96 2.72 3.63
C ARG A 86 12.54 4.12 3.86
N GLY A 87 11.64 5.11 4.04
CA GLY A 87 12.01 6.54 4.10
C GLY A 87 12.41 7.08 5.47
N PHE A 88 12.16 6.36 6.57
CA PHE A 88 12.32 6.86 7.93
C PHE A 88 13.00 5.83 8.85
N ILE A 89 14.25 5.51 8.55
CA ILE A 89 15.08 4.70 9.44
C ILE A 89 16.10 5.66 10.09
N GLY A 90 15.96 5.90 11.39
CA GLY A 90 16.94 6.67 12.17
C GLY A 90 16.32 7.78 13.02
N GLY A 91 17.13 8.36 13.93
CA GLY A 91 16.74 9.33 14.95
C GLY A 91 16.25 10.70 14.47
N ASP A 92 16.44 11.03 13.17
CA ASP A 92 16.16 12.38 12.61
C ASP A 92 14.75 12.52 12.04
N PHE A 93 13.79 11.73 12.51
CA PHE A 93 12.43 11.75 11.98
C PHE A 93 11.80 13.15 11.99
N PHE A 94 11.89 13.84 13.13
CA PHE A 94 11.29 15.17 13.27
C PHE A 94 11.99 16.24 12.42
N GLU A 95 13.29 16.17 12.26
CA GLU A 95 14.03 17.07 11.37
C GLU A 95 13.61 16.89 9.91
N ARG A 96 13.45 15.64 9.49
CA ARG A 96 13.07 15.32 8.10
C ARG A 96 11.64 15.72 7.73
N ILE A 97 10.72 15.81 8.69
CA ILE A 97 9.33 16.18 8.42
C ILE A 97 9.04 17.67 8.65
N ARG A 98 9.87 18.38 9.42
CA ARG A 98 9.69 19.80 9.75
C ARG A 98 10.25 20.71 8.68
N HIS A 99 9.64 20.66 7.48
CA HIS A 99 10.00 21.52 6.36
C HIS A 99 8.77 22.17 5.74
N ALA A 100 8.88 23.45 5.39
CA ALA A 100 7.93 24.07 4.49
C ALA A 100 8.12 23.51 3.07
N PRO A 101 7.04 23.23 2.32
CA PRO A 101 7.12 22.60 1.00
C PRO A 101 7.80 23.51 -0.02
N SER A 102 8.63 22.93 -0.88
CA SER A 102 9.22 23.64 -2.02
C SER A 102 8.16 24.03 -3.05
N ARG A 103 8.41 25.05 -3.86
CA ARG A 103 7.53 25.46 -4.99
C ARG A 103 7.28 24.28 -5.95
N ALA A 104 8.30 23.49 -6.24
CA ALA A 104 8.19 22.32 -7.11
C ALA A 104 7.20 21.27 -6.56
N LEU A 105 7.27 20.97 -5.25
CA LEU A 105 6.34 20.08 -4.58
C LEU A 105 4.91 20.63 -4.64
N LEU A 106 4.72 21.93 -4.30
CA LEU A 106 3.40 22.56 -4.34
C LEU A 106 2.79 22.56 -5.74
N SER A 107 3.60 22.84 -6.77
CA SER A 107 3.17 22.80 -8.17
C SER A 107 2.71 21.39 -8.58
N LEU A 108 3.45 20.35 -8.20
CA LEU A 108 3.04 18.98 -8.49
C LEU A 108 1.78 18.57 -7.72
N MET A 109 1.67 18.94 -6.44
CA MET A 109 0.45 18.70 -5.65
C MET A 109 -0.77 19.39 -6.27
N ALA A 110 -0.66 20.66 -6.65
CA ALA A 110 -1.72 21.41 -7.30
C ALA A 110 -2.12 20.79 -8.65
N ARG A 111 -1.17 20.33 -9.44
CA ARG A 111 -1.43 19.61 -10.68
C ARG A 111 -2.18 18.31 -10.42
N ARG A 112 -1.73 17.51 -9.44
CA ARG A 112 -2.39 16.23 -9.08
C ARG A 112 -3.82 16.45 -8.60
N LEU A 113 -4.08 17.48 -7.80
CA LEU A 113 -5.42 17.82 -7.33
C LEU A 113 -6.34 18.24 -8.47
N ARG A 114 -5.85 19.08 -9.41
CA ARG A 114 -6.65 19.52 -10.56
C ARG A 114 -7.06 18.38 -11.50
N HIS A 115 -6.25 17.32 -11.58
CA HIS A 115 -6.52 16.17 -12.46
C HIS A 115 -7.04 14.94 -11.68
N ALA A 116 -7.44 15.11 -10.43
CA ALA A 116 -8.00 14.02 -9.62
C ALA A 116 -9.50 13.86 -9.95
N ASP A 117 -9.81 13.03 -10.93
CA ASP A 117 -11.17 12.74 -11.40
C ASP A 117 -11.83 11.52 -10.74
N GLY A 118 -11.11 10.81 -9.90
CA GLY A 118 -11.58 9.58 -9.24
C GLY A 118 -11.72 8.35 -10.15
N SER A 119 -11.44 8.46 -11.46
CA SER A 119 -11.56 7.35 -12.42
C SER A 119 -10.76 6.13 -11.98
N ARG A 120 -9.52 6.33 -11.55
CA ARG A 120 -8.65 5.26 -11.05
C ARG A 120 -9.20 4.57 -9.80
N VAL A 121 -9.86 5.32 -8.92
CA VAL A 121 -10.51 4.75 -7.72
C VAL A 121 -11.70 3.91 -8.14
N ARG A 122 -12.55 4.42 -9.04
CA ARG A 122 -13.71 3.67 -9.57
C ARG A 122 -13.29 2.39 -10.28
N ALA A 123 -12.28 2.44 -11.15
CA ALA A 123 -11.75 1.27 -11.84
C ALA A 123 -11.24 0.20 -10.86
N ARG A 124 -10.49 0.61 -9.83
CA ARG A 124 -10.01 -0.31 -8.79
C ARG A 124 -11.15 -0.93 -7.98
N THR A 125 -12.15 -0.14 -7.61
CA THR A 125 -13.33 -0.64 -6.89
C THR A 125 -14.09 -1.65 -7.75
N ALA A 126 -14.30 -1.35 -9.04
CA ALA A 126 -14.97 -2.28 -9.95
C ALA A 126 -14.19 -3.61 -10.11
N GLN A 127 -12.86 -3.59 -10.19
CA GLN A 127 -12.04 -4.80 -10.21
C GLN A 127 -12.19 -5.61 -8.92
N ALA A 128 -12.14 -4.93 -7.77
CA ALA A 128 -12.30 -5.57 -6.47
C ALA A 128 -13.67 -6.22 -6.31
N GLU A 129 -14.73 -5.53 -6.70
CA GLU A 129 -16.11 -6.04 -6.64
C GLU A 129 -16.29 -7.26 -7.55
N ARG A 130 -15.71 -7.25 -8.76
CA ARG A 130 -15.72 -8.41 -9.66
C ARG A 130 -15.02 -9.62 -9.03
N LEU A 131 -13.88 -9.42 -8.37
CA LEU A 131 -13.22 -10.51 -7.67
C LEU A 131 -14.06 -11.01 -6.48
N ILE A 132 -14.61 -10.11 -5.66
CA ILE A 132 -15.46 -10.47 -4.50
C ILE A 132 -16.64 -11.33 -4.95
N ALA A 133 -17.27 -10.99 -6.06
CA ALA A 133 -18.40 -11.76 -6.61
C ALA A 133 -18.01 -13.21 -6.99
N GLN A 134 -16.73 -13.47 -7.26
CA GLN A 134 -16.20 -14.79 -7.63
C GLN A 134 -15.66 -15.60 -6.45
N LEU A 135 -15.37 -14.95 -5.30
CA LEU A 135 -14.68 -15.60 -4.17
C LEU A 135 -15.58 -16.53 -3.35
N GLY A 136 -16.90 -16.48 -3.47
CA GLY A 136 -17.78 -17.29 -2.64
C GLY A 136 -17.69 -16.90 -1.14
N ARG A 137 -18.02 -17.86 -0.25
CA ARG A 137 -18.03 -17.64 1.21
C ARG A 137 -16.75 -18.10 1.91
N GLU A 138 -15.82 -18.69 1.18
CA GLU A 138 -14.60 -19.30 1.70
C GLU A 138 -13.59 -18.26 2.19
N TYR A 139 -13.66 -17.05 1.60
CA TYR A 139 -12.78 -15.96 1.98
C TYR A 139 -13.55 -14.78 2.55
N THR A 140 -13.09 -14.30 3.69
CA THR A 140 -13.55 -13.02 4.24
C THR A 140 -12.70 -11.90 3.68
N VAL A 141 -13.36 -10.92 3.04
CA VAL A 141 -12.72 -9.69 2.55
C VAL A 141 -12.96 -8.58 3.57
N PRO A 142 -11.94 -8.14 4.32
CA PRO A 142 -12.10 -7.10 5.33
C PRO A 142 -12.65 -5.80 4.73
N GLY A 143 -13.67 -5.24 5.36
CA GLY A 143 -14.26 -3.96 4.96
C GLY A 143 -15.20 -4.00 3.74
N HIS A 144 -15.43 -5.15 3.08
CA HIS A 144 -16.31 -5.22 1.90
C HIS A 144 -17.74 -4.76 2.13
N ARG A 145 -18.22 -4.78 3.39
CA ARG A 145 -19.56 -4.29 3.76
C ARG A 145 -19.61 -2.79 4.01
N ALA A 146 -18.46 -2.09 3.98
CA ALA A 146 -18.46 -0.64 4.15
C ALA A 146 -19.12 0.03 2.94
N PRO A 147 -20.03 1.01 3.15
CA PRO A 147 -20.77 1.65 2.06
C PRO A 147 -19.87 2.35 1.04
N LEU A 148 -18.68 2.80 1.48
CA LEU A 148 -17.67 3.43 0.65
C LEU A 148 -16.32 2.77 0.91
N HIS A 149 -15.97 1.76 0.13
CA HIS A 149 -14.68 1.10 0.21
C HIS A 149 -13.90 1.33 -1.10
N THR A 150 -12.68 1.82 -1.00
CA THR A 150 -11.85 2.13 -2.19
C THR A 150 -10.92 1.00 -2.59
N HIS A 151 -10.88 -0.09 -1.83
CA HIS A 151 -9.99 -1.23 -2.04
C HIS A 151 -8.56 -0.78 -2.40
N TRP A 152 -8.03 0.18 -1.63
CA TRP A 152 -6.67 0.72 -1.87
C TRP A 152 -5.61 -0.38 -1.86
N VAL A 153 -5.76 -1.34 -0.98
CA VAL A 153 -5.15 -2.67 -1.03
C VAL A 153 -6.28 -3.69 -0.96
N PHE A 154 -6.15 -4.79 -1.70
CA PHE A 154 -7.11 -5.87 -1.65
C PHE A 154 -6.57 -6.99 -0.76
N THR A 155 -7.34 -7.38 0.24
CA THR A 155 -6.94 -8.39 1.21
C THR A 155 -8.02 -9.43 1.41
N VAL A 156 -7.59 -10.66 1.67
CA VAL A 156 -8.46 -11.73 2.14
C VAL A 156 -7.92 -12.29 3.45
N LEU A 157 -8.80 -12.84 4.28
CA LEU A 157 -8.38 -13.63 5.45
C LEU A 157 -8.36 -15.10 5.02
N ALA A 158 -7.27 -15.79 5.37
CA ALA A 158 -7.06 -17.20 5.06
C ALA A 158 -6.59 -17.95 6.30
N ASP A 159 -7.09 -19.17 6.52
CA ASP A 159 -6.68 -19.99 7.67
C ASP A 159 -5.20 -20.42 7.56
N ARG A 160 -4.73 -20.63 6.34
CA ARG A 160 -3.34 -21.00 6.01
C ARG A 160 -2.70 -19.99 5.08
N PRO A 161 -2.38 -18.79 5.57
CA PRO A 161 -1.97 -17.68 4.70
C PRO A 161 -0.67 -17.95 3.95
N GLN A 162 0.30 -18.67 4.54
CA GLN A 162 1.58 -19.00 3.89
C GLN A 162 1.39 -19.99 2.72
N GLU A 163 0.52 -20.98 2.89
CA GLU A 163 0.19 -21.94 1.82
C GLU A 163 -0.50 -21.22 0.66
N LEU A 164 -1.45 -20.32 0.96
CA LEU A 164 -2.12 -19.51 -0.04
C LEU A 164 -1.15 -18.61 -0.79
N VAL A 165 -0.24 -17.92 -0.09
CA VAL A 165 0.79 -17.08 -0.70
C VAL A 165 1.69 -17.92 -1.62
N SER A 166 2.11 -19.10 -1.17
CA SER A 166 2.97 -20.00 -1.96
C SER A 166 2.26 -20.48 -3.23
N ALA A 167 0.99 -20.89 -3.13
CA ALA A 167 0.20 -21.33 -4.27
C ALA A 167 0.00 -20.19 -5.30
N LEU A 168 -0.33 -19.00 -4.82
CA LEU A 168 -0.51 -17.82 -5.68
C LEU A 168 0.79 -17.42 -6.40
N ARG A 169 1.93 -17.46 -5.69
CA ARG A 169 3.24 -17.17 -6.27
C ARG A 169 3.67 -18.21 -7.31
N ALA A 170 3.38 -19.49 -7.09
CA ALA A 170 3.62 -20.54 -8.05
C ALA A 170 2.86 -20.33 -9.37
N GLU A 171 1.69 -19.70 -9.30
CA GLU A 171 0.88 -19.30 -10.45
C GLU A 171 1.25 -17.90 -11.01
N GLY A 172 2.30 -17.26 -10.48
CA GLY A 172 2.81 -15.97 -10.96
C GLY A 172 2.13 -14.73 -10.36
N PHE A 173 1.29 -14.88 -9.34
CA PHE A 173 0.69 -13.74 -8.65
C PHE A 173 1.56 -13.27 -7.48
N ASP A 174 1.87 -11.97 -7.44
CA ASP A 174 2.64 -11.35 -6.35
C ASP A 174 1.76 -11.15 -5.09
N ALA A 175 1.40 -12.27 -4.45
CA ALA A 175 0.70 -12.26 -3.18
C ALA A 175 1.68 -12.20 -2.01
N THR A 176 1.30 -11.54 -0.91
CA THR A 176 2.17 -11.39 0.25
C THR A 176 1.40 -11.27 1.57
N GLN A 177 2.05 -11.68 2.66
CA GLN A 177 1.70 -11.25 4.01
C GLN A 177 2.60 -10.09 4.42
N VAL A 178 2.01 -8.96 4.80
CA VAL A 178 2.81 -7.77 5.18
C VAL A 178 3.30 -7.88 6.62
N ALA A 179 4.57 -8.20 6.79
CA ALA A 179 5.22 -8.27 8.10
C ALA A 179 5.41 -6.90 8.79
N THR A 180 5.20 -5.80 8.07
CA THR A 180 5.44 -4.44 8.58
C THR A 180 4.21 -3.76 9.20
N MET A 181 3.02 -4.30 8.98
CA MET A 181 1.82 -3.82 9.63
C MET A 181 1.76 -4.34 11.06
N LYS A 182 1.49 -3.45 12.00
CA LYS A 182 1.40 -3.78 13.43
C LYS A 182 0.13 -3.22 14.02
N SER A 183 -0.47 -3.94 14.95
CA SER A 183 -1.53 -3.43 15.79
C SER A 183 -0.99 -2.37 16.76
N VAL A 184 -1.84 -1.43 17.16
CA VAL A 184 -1.50 -0.47 18.21
C VAL A 184 -1.57 -1.20 19.56
N PRO A 185 -0.51 -1.24 20.36
CA PRO A 185 -0.54 -1.91 21.66
C PRO A 185 -1.52 -1.24 22.62
N ALA A 186 -2.05 -1.99 23.58
CA ALA A 186 -2.88 -1.42 24.63
C ALA A 186 -2.08 -0.37 25.42
N PRO A 187 -2.73 0.72 25.88
CA PRO A 187 -2.11 1.66 26.79
C PRO A 187 -1.64 0.98 28.08
N GLN A 188 -0.59 1.52 28.68
CA GLN A 188 -0.05 0.97 29.92
C GLN A 188 -1.15 0.92 31.01
N GLY A 189 -1.30 -0.22 31.68
CA GLY A 189 -2.32 -0.45 32.68
C GLY A 189 -3.75 -0.67 32.16
N ARG A 190 -3.94 -0.75 30.82
CA ARG A 190 -5.26 -0.93 30.18
C ARG A 190 -5.25 -2.14 29.24
N SER A 191 -4.90 -3.31 29.76
CA SER A 191 -4.80 -4.57 28.97
C SER A 191 -6.13 -5.01 28.35
N GLU A 192 -7.27 -4.57 28.91
CA GLU A 192 -8.61 -4.81 28.36
C GLU A 192 -8.83 -4.13 26.99
N LEU A 193 -8.04 -3.11 26.66
CA LEU A 193 -8.04 -2.43 25.36
C LEU A 193 -7.10 -3.06 24.34
N ALA A 194 -6.55 -4.24 24.63
CA ALA A 194 -5.69 -4.94 23.67
C ALA A 194 -6.45 -5.22 22.35
N PRO A 195 -5.85 -4.93 21.18
CA PRO A 195 -6.53 -5.03 19.89
C PRO A 195 -6.51 -6.49 19.35
N ARG A 196 -7.02 -7.43 20.15
CA ARG A 196 -6.96 -8.88 19.85
C ARG A 196 -7.51 -9.22 18.47
N GLN A 197 -8.65 -8.62 18.10
CA GLN A 197 -9.24 -8.85 16.78
C GLN A 197 -8.33 -8.37 15.64
N ALA A 198 -7.69 -7.20 15.78
CA ALA A 198 -6.75 -6.70 14.77
C ALA A 198 -5.51 -7.59 14.68
N GLU A 199 -5.02 -8.11 15.80
CA GLU A 199 -3.88 -9.03 15.84
C GLU A 199 -4.20 -10.34 15.12
N GLU A 200 -5.37 -10.95 15.36
CA GLU A 200 -5.81 -12.14 14.65
C GLU A 200 -5.98 -11.90 13.15
N MET A 201 -6.62 -10.78 12.77
CA MET A 201 -6.74 -10.42 11.36
C MET A 201 -5.39 -10.27 10.68
N LEU A 202 -4.39 -9.66 11.35
CA LEU A 202 -3.05 -9.49 10.77
C LEU A 202 -2.31 -10.82 10.56
N LYS A 203 -2.57 -11.83 11.40
CA LYS A 203 -1.98 -13.16 11.25
C LYS A 203 -2.53 -13.92 10.03
N THR A 204 -3.79 -13.70 9.70
CA THR A 204 -4.51 -14.44 8.65
C THR A 204 -4.63 -13.66 7.33
N MET A 205 -4.25 -12.38 7.32
CA MET A 205 -4.43 -11.48 6.18
C MET A 205 -3.40 -11.73 5.07
N VAL A 206 -3.90 -11.94 3.85
CA VAL A 206 -3.10 -12.05 2.62
C VAL A 206 -3.46 -10.90 1.69
N TYR A 207 -2.46 -10.25 1.14
CA TYR A 207 -2.58 -9.16 0.17
C TYR A 207 -2.51 -9.73 -1.24
N LEU A 208 -3.49 -9.36 -2.06
CA LEU A 208 -3.63 -9.81 -3.44
C LEU A 208 -3.36 -8.68 -4.43
N PRO A 209 -2.76 -8.96 -5.59
CA PRO A 209 -2.42 -7.96 -6.61
C PRO A 209 -3.64 -7.53 -7.43
N VAL A 210 -4.60 -6.83 -6.80
CA VAL A 210 -5.79 -6.30 -7.47
C VAL A 210 -5.61 -4.80 -7.72
N TYR A 211 -5.50 -4.42 -8.99
CA TYR A 211 -5.25 -3.04 -9.42
C TYR A 211 -5.98 -2.74 -10.73
N PRO A 212 -6.21 -1.46 -11.08
CA PRO A 212 -7.03 -1.09 -12.23
C PRO A 212 -6.59 -1.64 -13.58
N GLU A 213 -5.28 -1.84 -13.75
CA GLU A 213 -4.68 -2.31 -15.00
C GLU A 213 -4.57 -3.84 -15.10
N LEU A 214 -5.04 -4.58 -14.09
CA LEU A 214 -5.05 -6.05 -14.14
C LEU A 214 -6.04 -6.51 -15.23
N PRO A 215 -5.59 -7.30 -16.24
CA PRO A 215 -6.48 -7.84 -17.26
C PRO A 215 -7.59 -8.71 -16.68
N ASP A 216 -8.76 -8.72 -17.31
CA ASP A 216 -9.90 -9.51 -16.83
C ASP A 216 -9.59 -11.02 -16.80
N GLU A 217 -8.81 -11.51 -17.76
CA GLU A 217 -8.35 -12.91 -17.79
C GLU A 217 -7.48 -13.25 -16.57
N GLU A 218 -6.59 -12.34 -16.18
CA GLU A 218 -5.76 -12.52 -14.99
C GLU A 218 -6.58 -12.44 -13.70
N LEU A 219 -7.60 -11.59 -13.68
CA LEU A 219 -8.53 -11.53 -12.54
C LEU A 219 -9.30 -12.85 -12.37
N GLN A 220 -9.77 -13.43 -13.48
CA GLN A 220 -10.45 -14.74 -13.49
C GLN A 220 -9.48 -15.86 -13.07
N ARG A 221 -8.26 -15.83 -13.57
CA ARG A 221 -7.22 -16.80 -13.18
C ARG A 221 -6.92 -16.72 -11.68
N LEU A 222 -6.77 -15.50 -11.15
CA LEU A 222 -6.60 -15.25 -9.71
C LEU A 222 -7.75 -15.84 -8.89
N ALA A 223 -9.00 -15.59 -9.29
CA ALA A 223 -10.18 -16.15 -8.64
C ALA A 223 -10.17 -17.68 -8.67
N GLY A 224 -9.82 -18.29 -9.81
CA GLY A 224 -9.71 -19.75 -9.95
C GLY A 224 -8.66 -20.35 -9.01
N VAL A 225 -7.50 -19.72 -8.84
CA VAL A 225 -6.48 -20.18 -7.87
C VAL A 225 -7.02 -20.12 -6.45
N LEU A 226 -7.67 -19.02 -6.07
CA LEU A 226 -8.29 -18.86 -4.75
C LEU A 226 -9.33 -19.94 -4.47
N GLN A 227 -10.22 -20.22 -5.43
CA GLN A 227 -11.25 -21.26 -5.30
C GLN A 227 -10.64 -22.65 -5.13
N ARG A 228 -9.59 -23.01 -5.92
CA ARG A 228 -8.89 -24.30 -5.75
C ARG A 228 -8.24 -24.42 -4.38
N CYS A 229 -7.60 -23.36 -3.89
CA CYS A 229 -7.00 -23.37 -2.56
C CYS A 229 -8.04 -23.53 -1.45
N ALA A 230 -9.21 -22.88 -1.56
CA ALA A 230 -10.31 -23.04 -0.62
C ALA A 230 -10.81 -24.50 -0.56
N GLN A 231 -11.03 -25.12 -1.71
CA GLN A 231 -11.48 -26.54 -1.80
C GLN A 231 -10.45 -27.50 -1.17
N THR A 232 -9.16 -27.23 -1.31
CA THR A 232 -8.09 -28.03 -0.70
C THR A 232 -8.07 -27.87 0.82
N GLN A 233 -8.37 -26.68 1.33
CA GLN A 233 -8.44 -26.41 2.78
C GLN A 233 -9.67 -27.06 3.44
N LEU A 234 -10.75 -27.25 2.69
CA LEU A 234 -11.99 -27.92 3.18
C LEU A 234 -11.90 -29.45 3.20
N ARG A 235 -10.86 -30.05 2.58
CA ARG A 235 -10.62 -31.50 2.71
C ARG A 235 -9.97 -31.77 4.05
N PRO A 236 -10.63 -32.50 4.98
CA PRO A 236 -9.95 -32.98 6.18
C PRO A 236 -8.78 -33.85 5.73
N LEU A 237 -7.62 -33.67 6.38
CA LEU A 237 -6.52 -34.62 6.25
C LEU A 237 -7.09 -35.99 6.61
N ALA A 238 -7.30 -36.82 5.57
CA ALA A 238 -7.63 -38.24 5.77
C ALA A 238 -6.46 -38.83 6.55
N GLY A 239 -6.73 -39.11 7.84
CA GLY A 239 -5.76 -39.71 8.76
C GLY A 239 -5.44 -41.15 8.39
#